data_ab06e2766b58c2aa97ffa948cb8b4536
#
_entry.id   ab06e2766b58c2aa97ffa948cb8b4536
#
_cell.length_a   1.000
_cell.length_b   1.000
_cell.length_c   1.000
_cell.angle_alpha   90.00
_cell.angle_beta   90.00
_cell.angle_gamma   90.00
#
_symmetry.space_group_name_H-M   'P 1'
#
loop_
_entity.id
_entity.type
_entity.pdbx_description
1 polymer ?
#
loop_
_entity_poly.entity_id
_entity_poly.type
_entity_poly.pdbx_seq_one_letter_code
_entity_poly.pdbx_strand_id
1 'polypeptide(L)'
;MSEERKRVLQRFEDRLTRLEALRHEMPARWQIFHLHNALNALPHDHGTADLHLDEFDRHDLEKEYPELAADKVPSVDEIRTRFDSLSGGML
;
A
#
# COMPACT_ATOMS: atom_id res chain seq x y z
N MET A 1 -9.33 19.82 -1.57
CA MET A 1 -8.96 18.45 -1.88
C MET A 1 -10.19 17.65 -2.28
N SER A 2 -10.08 16.80 -3.29
CA SER A 2 -11.20 16.01 -3.76
C SER A 2 -11.57 14.92 -2.77
N GLU A 3 -12.85 14.55 -2.76
CA GLU A 3 -13.32 13.44 -1.94
C GLU A 3 -12.69 12.11 -2.38
N GLU A 4 -12.47 11.97 -3.69
CA GLU A 4 -11.82 10.77 -4.22
C GLU A 4 -10.41 10.62 -3.64
N ARG A 5 -9.63 11.69 -3.62
CA ARG A 5 -8.27 11.66 -3.08
C ARG A 5 -8.29 11.29 -1.59
N LYS A 6 -9.17 11.90 -0.81
CA LYS A 6 -9.29 11.62 0.62
C LYS A 6 -9.64 10.15 0.85
N ARG A 7 -10.58 9.62 0.06
CA ARG A 7 -10.99 8.23 0.17
C ARG A 7 -9.82 7.28 -0.11
N VAL A 8 -9.07 7.55 -1.17
CA VAL A 8 -7.93 6.70 -1.54
C VAL A 8 -6.84 6.79 -0.48
N LEU A 9 -6.53 7.98 0.03
CA LEU A 9 -5.55 8.15 1.09
C LEU A 9 -5.95 7.37 2.34
N GLN A 10 -7.23 7.39 2.71
CA GLN A 10 -7.71 6.66 3.87
C GLN A 10 -7.62 5.15 3.65
N ARG A 11 -7.97 4.67 2.47
CA ARG A 11 -7.83 3.25 2.12
C ARG A 11 -6.37 2.82 2.22
N PHE A 12 -5.45 3.64 1.73
CA PHE A 12 -4.02 3.37 1.80
C PHE A 12 -3.57 3.28 3.25
N GLU A 13 -3.95 4.27 4.06
CA GLU A 13 -3.57 4.31 5.48
C GLU A 13 -4.06 3.07 6.23
N ASP A 14 -5.29 2.65 5.98
CA ASP A 14 -5.84 1.46 6.64
C ASP A 14 -5.00 0.22 6.34
N ARG A 15 -4.58 0.05 5.10
CA ARG A 15 -3.78 -1.11 4.70
C ARG A 15 -2.35 -1.03 5.20
N LEU A 16 -1.78 0.16 5.19
CA LEU A 16 -0.43 0.36 5.71
C LEU A 16 -0.38 0.06 7.22
N THR A 17 -1.36 0.54 7.96
CA THR A 17 -1.47 0.27 9.40
C THR A 17 -1.58 -1.24 9.66
N ARG A 18 -2.32 -1.94 8.81
CA ARG A 18 -2.46 -3.39 8.92
C ARG A 18 -1.12 -4.08 8.74
N LEU A 19 -0.34 -3.68 7.75
CA LEU A 19 0.99 -4.26 7.54
C LEU A 19 1.94 -3.93 8.68
N GLU A 20 1.85 -2.75 9.24
CA GLU A 20 2.69 -2.36 10.38
C GLU A 20 2.38 -3.20 11.61
N ALA A 21 1.12 -3.57 11.79
CA ALA A 21 0.72 -4.41 12.91
C ALA A 21 1.27 -5.84 12.78
N LEU A 22 1.58 -6.26 11.56
CA LEU A 22 2.08 -7.61 11.28
C LEU A 22 3.61 -7.67 11.21
N ARG A 23 4.31 -6.65 11.68
CA ARG A 23 5.78 -6.57 11.52
C ARG A 23 6.56 -7.72 12.12
N HIS A 24 5.99 -8.45 13.08
CA HIS A 24 6.64 -9.62 13.69
C HIS A 24 6.33 -10.92 12.94
N GLU A 25 5.45 -10.87 11.97
CA GLU A 25 5.14 -11.97 11.09
C GLU A 25 5.72 -11.63 9.72
N MET A 26 5.89 -12.63 8.87
CA MET A 26 6.33 -12.33 7.51
C MET A 26 5.14 -11.78 6.73
N PRO A 27 5.10 -10.48 6.47
CA PRO A 27 4.02 -9.92 5.67
C PRO A 27 4.09 -10.46 4.26
N ALA A 28 2.95 -10.58 3.62
CA ALA A 28 2.89 -11.02 2.24
C ALA A 28 3.60 -9.98 1.37
N ARG A 29 4.69 -10.39 0.72
CA ARG A 29 5.48 -9.49 -0.12
C ARG A 29 4.65 -8.87 -1.23
N TRP A 30 3.68 -9.63 -1.76
CA TRP A 30 2.79 -9.13 -2.80
C TRP A 30 1.94 -7.98 -2.30
N GLN A 31 1.49 -8.03 -1.04
CA GLN A 31 0.73 -6.92 -0.47
C GLN A 31 1.59 -5.68 -0.35
N ILE A 32 2.84 -5.82 0.11
CA ILE A 32 3.76 -4.69 0.19
C ILE A 32 4.04 -4.13 -1.21
N PHE A 33 4.23 -5.01 -2.19
CA PHE A 33 4.48 -4.62 -3.56
C PHE A 33 3.32 -3.80 -4.13
N HIS A 34 2.09 -4.26 -3.94
CA HIS A 34 0.93 -3.53 -4.43
C HIS A 34 0.74 -2.19 -3.71
N LEU A 35 1.03 -2.15 -2.41
CA LEU A 35 0.97 -0.90 -1.67
C LEU A 35 2.02 0.08 -2.17
N HIS A 36 3.22 -0.41 -2.47
CA HIS A 36 4.27 0.41 -3.08
C HIS A 36 3.83 0.99 -4.42
N ASN A 37 3.21 0.17 -5.26
CA ASN A 37 2.71 0.62 -6.55
C ASN A 37 1.60 1.66 -6.40
N ALA A 38 0.71 1.47 -5.43
CA ALA A 38 -0.33 2.44 -5.13
C ALA A 38 0.28 3.78 -4.71
N LEU A 39 1.32 3.74 -3.89
CA LEU A 39 2.02 4.93 -3.44
C LEU A 39 2.60 5.70 -4.63
N ASN A 40 3.23 4.98 -5.56
CA ASN A 40 3.82 5.60 -6.74
C ASN A 40 2.75 6.24 -7.64
N ALA A 41 1.55 5.68 -7.68
CA ALA A 41 0.46 6.21 -8.50
C ALA A 41 -0.28 7.38 -7.87
N LEU A 42 -0.25 7.50 -6.55
CA LEU A 42 -1.04 8.51 -5.83
C LEU A 42 -0.87 9.94 -6.34
N PRO A 43 0.34 10.44 -6.62
CA PRO A 43 0.49 11.82 -7.08
C PRO A 43 0.05 12.04 -8.53
N HIS A 44 -0.24 10.97 -9.27
CA HIS A 44 -0.56 11.06 -10.69
C HIS A 44 -1.98 10.65 -11.03
N ASP A 45 -2.47 9.58 -10.43
CA ASP A 45 -3.77 9.03 -10.79
C ASP A 45 -4.35 8.23 -9.61
N HIS A 46 -5.35 8.82 -8.97
CA HIS A 46 -6.02 8.20 -7.82
C HIS A 46 -6.72 6.89 -8.20
N GLY A 47 -7.24 6.82 -9.42
CA GLY A 47 -7.90 5.59 -9.89
C GLY A 47 -6.93 4.43 -10.01
N THR A 48 -5.72 4.68 -10.53
CA THR A 48 -4.69 3.65 -10.61
C THR A 48 -4.24 3.22 -9.23
N ALA A 49 -4.08 4.16 -8.30
CA ALA A 49 -3.73 3.82 -6.92
C ALA A 49 -4.82 2.93 -6.30
N ASP A 50 -6.08 3.26 -6.56
CA ASP A 50 -7.21 2.49 -6.04
C ASP A 50 -7.20 1.05 -6.57
N LEU A 51 -6.85 0.87 -7.84
CA LEU A 51 -6.73 -0.47 -8.42
C LEU A 51 -5.65 -1.30 -7.73
N HIS A 52 -4.52 -0.69 -7.41
CA HIS A 52 -3.47 -1.40 -6.67
C HIS A 52 -3.90 -1.77 -5.26
N LEU A 53 -4.72 -0.94 -4.63
CA LEU A 53 -5.28 -1.27 -3.32
C LEU A 53 -6.24 -2.46 -3.43
N ASP A 54 -7.00 -2.55 -4.51
CA ASP A 54 -7.85 -3.72 -4.77
C ASP A 54 -6.99 -4.99 -4.94
N GLU A 55 -5.87 -4.87 -5.64
CA GLU A 55 -4.93 -5.99 -5.78
C GLU A 55 -4.34 -6.42 -4.44
N PHE A 56 -4.06 -5.46 -3.57
CA PHE A 56 -3.60 -5.75 -2.21
C PHE A 56 -4.62 -6.63 -1.50
N ASP A 57 -5.90 -6.27 -1.58
CA ASP A 57 -6.97 -7.02 -0.93
C ASP A 57 -7.12 -8.41 -1.53
N ARG A 58 -6.97 -8.52 -2.85
CA ARG A 58 -7.06 -9.81 -3.53
C ARG A 58 -5.98 -10.77 -3.03
N HIS A 59 -4.74 -10.28 -2.88
CA HIS A 59 -3.65 -11.12 -2.40
C HIS A 59 -3.78 -11.49 -0.91
N ASP A 60 -4.53 -10.71 -0.16
CA ASP A 60 -4.84 -11.07 1.23
C ASP A 60 -5.76 -12.29 1.29
N LEU A 61 -6.64 -12.44 0.30
CA LEU A 61 -7.59 -13.54 0.24
C LEU A 61 -7.03 -14.77 -0.46
N GLU A 62 -6.09 -14.61 -1.36
CA GLU A 62 -5.49 -15.71 -2.10
C GLU A 62 -4.38 -16.35 -1.27
N LYS A 63 -4.35 -17.68 -1.24
CA LYS A 63 -3.37 -18.42 -0.46
C LYS A 63 -2.23 -18.98 -1.32
N GLU A 64 -2.39 -18.97 -2.63
CA GLU A 64 -1.37 -19.46 -3.55
C GLU A 64 -1.07 -18.39 -4.58
N TYR A 65 0.15 -17.90 -4.55
CA TYR A 65 0.65 -16.95 -5.54
C TYR A 65 2.16 -17.11 -5.64
N PRO A 66 2.75 -16.71 -6.79
CA PRO A 66 4.19 -16.87 -6.98
C PRO A 66 4.99 -16.11 -5.91
N GLU A 67 6.13 -16.66 -5.58
CA GLU A 67 7.03 -15.98 -4.65
C GLU A 67 7.59 -14.72 -5.28
N LEU A 68 7.65 -13.66 -4.51
CA LEU A 68 8.24 -12.39 -4.92
C LEU A 68 9.53 -12.18 -4.15
N ALA A 69 10.63 -11.90 -4.86
CA ALA A 69 11.93 -11.73 -4.25
C ALA A 69 11.94 -10.51 -3.32
N ALA A 70 12.65 -10.64 -2.19
CA ALA A 70 12.67 -9.59 -1.17
C ALA A 70 13.23 -8.27 -1.70
N ASP A 71 14.17 -8.30 -2.66
CA ASP A 71 14.76 -7.09 -3.22
C ASP A 71 13.82 -6.34 -4.15
N LYS A 72 12.66 -6.92 -4.47
CA LYS A 72 11.65 -6.27 -5.32
C LYS A 72 10.67 -5.40 -4.54
N VAL A 73 10.71 -5.45 -3.22
CA VAL A 73 9.78 -4.69 -2.39
C VAL A 73 10.55 -3.84 -1.38
N PRO A 74 10.09 -2.62 -1.12
CA PRO A 74 10.67 -1.78 -0.07
C PRO A 74 10.23 -2.28 1.31
N SER A 75 10.84 -1.73 2.36
CA SER A 75 10.38 -2.01 3.71
C SER A 75 9.07 -1.28 3.99
N VAL A 76 8.30 -1.80 4.94
CA VAL A 76 7.06 -1.14 5.36
C VAL A 76 7.36 0.25 5.93
N ASP A 77 8.46 0.38 6.66
CA ASP A 77 8.86 1.67 7.23
C ASP A 77 9.15 2.70 6.14
N GLU A 78 9.77 2.30 5.05
CA GLU A 78 10.02 3.18 3.92
C GLU A 78 8.71 3.65 3.28
N ILE A 79 7.76 2.76 3.14
CA ILE A 79 6.44 3.11 2.60
C ILE A 79 5.75 4.12 3.53
N ARG A 80 5.81 3.89 4.84
CA ARG A 80 5.23 4.81 5.83
C ARG A 80 5.84 6.20 5.70
N THR A 81 7.16 6.29 5.61
CA THR A 81 7.84 7.57 5.52
C THR A 81 7.42 8.34 4.26
N ARG A 82 7.39 7.63 3.13
CA ARG A 82 7.00 8.25 1.86
C ARG A 82 5.54 8.67 1.85
N PHE A 83 4.68 7.84 2.41
CA PHE A 83 3.24 8.14 2.46
C PHE A 83 2.97 9.36 3.35
N ASP A 84 3.59 9.43 4.52
CA ASP A 84 3.42 10.56 5.40
C ASP A 84 3.89 11.85 4.76
N SER A 85 4.99 11.80 4.03
CA SER A 85 5.50 12.95 3.29
C SER A 85 4.52 13.37 2.18
N LEU A 86 3.94 12.41 1.48
CA LEU A 86 3.00 12.68 0.40
C LEU A 86 1.67 13.21 0.91
N SER A 87 1.17 12.65 1.99
CA SER A 87 -0.13 13.07 2.55
C SER A 87 -0.04 14.43 3.22
N GLY A 88 1.16 14.86 3.60
CA GLY A 88 1.37 16.20 4.16
C GLY A 88 0.62 16.45 5.44
N GLY A 89 0.36 15.43 6.23
CA GLY A 89 -0.37 15.58 7.48
C GLY A 89 -1.86 15.82 7.29
N MET A 90 -2.40 15.47 6.13
CA MET A 90 -3.80 15.68 5.81
C MET A 90 -4.74 14.63 6.39
N LEU A 91 -4.17 13.63 7.00
CA LEU A 91 -4.95 12.60 7.68
C LEU A 91 -4.98 12.82 9.18
#